data_ae7d5cab950b42d9cad623beb0b32048
#
_entry.id   ae7d5cab950b42d9cad623beb0b32048
#
_cell.length_a   1.000
_cell.length_b   1.000
_cell.length_c   1.000
_cell.angle_alpha   90.00
_cell.angle_beta   90.00
_cell.angle_gamma   90.00
#
_symmetry.space_group_name_H-M   'P 1'
#
loop_
_entity.id
_entity.type
_entity.pdbx_description
1 polymer ?
#
loop_
_entity_poly.entity_id
_entity_poly.type
_entity_poly.pdbx_seq_one_letter_code
_entity_poly.pdbx_strand_id
1 'polypeptide(L)'
;LYKTRDEDKEAKMEQKLNSFIEVSPQSDFTIHNLPYGIFSRTAEGERQVGVAIGDWVIDLAALEKHGLLKLSDQDTYFNQSTLNKFIESGKANWSKVRKTLQSLLSVENSTLQENEALRQEVLVKQDSVTLHLPVQVPGYTDFYSSKEHATNVGCMFRDPKNALLPNWSELPVGYNGRASSVVVSGTHVVRPSGQIKLPNEERPVFSATRKLDFELETAFIVGKPTQLGQPIAIEDAWDHIFGMVLLNDWSARDIQQWEYVPLGPFNAKTFASSISPWVVTLEALEPFKVEGPKQEPKPLAYLQENIANSYDINLSVEIQSPNSAQTDVICKTNFKYMYWSMAQQLTHHTIAGCNVQVGDLMGSGTISGSTPDSYGSLLELTWNTTKPLTLANGETRGFLQDGDTLIMKGHCEKNGIRVGFGEVRNTVLPALAFDFAETSEPDYEAV
;
A
#
# COMPACT_ATOMS: atom_id res chain seq x y z
N LEU A 1 37.36 -34.02 -4.68
CA LEU A 1 36.33 -34.44 -3.73
C LEU A 1 36.04 -33.30 -2.73
N TYR A 2 35.60 -32.16 -3.21
CA TYR A 2 34.92 -31.13 -2.41
C TYR A 2 33.62 -30.79 -3.16
N LYS A 3 32.56 -31.52 -2.88
CA LYS A 3 31.20 -31.06 -3.13
C LYS A 3 30.91 -29.94 -2.15
N THR A 4 30.65 -28.77 -2.65
CA THR A 4 30.46 -27.57 -1.90
C THR A 4 29.12 -27.63 -1.14
N ARG A 5 29.14 -27.22 0.12
CA ARG A 5 28.01 -27.13 1.05
C ARG A 5 26.87 -26.20 0.58
N ASP A 6 27.01 -25.56 -0.57
CA ASP A 6 26.01 -24.65 -1.14
C ASP A 6 25.01 -25.36 -2.04
N GLU A 7 25.36 -26.49 -2.67
CA GLU A 7 24.41 -27.27 -3.48
C GLU A 7 23.34 -27.99 -2.61
N ASP A 8 23.66 -28.30 -1.34
CA ASP A 8 22.68 -28.90 -0.40
C ASP A 8 21.72 -27.85 0.22
N LYS A 9 21.99 -26.56 0.09
CA LYS A 9 21.08 -25.49 0.51
C LYS A 9 20.07 -25.12 -0.58
N GLU A 10 20.42 -25.21 -1.84
CA GLU A 10 19.48 -25.04 -2.96
C GLU A 10 18.51 -26.23 -3.13
N ALA A 11 18.87 -27.41 -2.63
CA ALA A 11 18.04 -28.62 -2.70
C ALA A 11 16.96 -28.75 -1.60
N LYS A 12 16.86 -27.80 -0.68
CA LYS A 12 15.60 -27.60 0.06
C LYS A 12 14.66 -26.75 -0.80
N MET A 13 14.25 -27.29 -1.96
CA MET A 13 13.02 -26.87 -2.63
C MET A 13 11.95 -26.86 -1.55
N GLU A 14 11.41 -25.67 -1.26
CA GLU A 14 10.24 -25.53 -0.41
C GLU A 14 9.20 -26.56 -0.89
N GLN A 15 8.90 -27.51 -0.01
CA GLN A 15 7.92 -28.53 -0.29
C GLN A 15 6.63 -27.77 -0.62
N LYS A 16 6.16 -27.87 -1.88
CA LYS A 16 4.98 -27.14 -2.33
C LYS A 16 3.82 -27.51 -1.41
N LEU A 17 3.43 -26.60 -0.53
CA LEU A 17 2.31 -26.80 0.37
C LEU A 17 1.04 -26.95 -0.46
N ASN A 18 0.26 -27.99 -0.19
CA ASN A 18 -1.03 -28.21 -0.82
C ASN A 18 -2.13 -28.01 0.21
N SER A 19 -3.10 -27.15 -0.10
CA SER A 19 -4.26 -26.92 0.74
C SER A 19 -5.39 -27.90 0.38
N PHE A 20 -6.18 -28.32 1.38
CA PHE A 20 -7.44 -29.03 1.14
C PHE A 20 -8.54 -28.08 0.60
N ILE A 21 -8.38 -26.76 0.79
CA ILE A 21 -9.22 -25.76 0.15
C ILE A 21 -8.76 -25.61 -1.29
N GLU A 22 -9.68 -25.81 -2.22
CA GLU A 22 -9.41 -25.58 -3.63
C GLU A 22 -9.16 -24.09 -3.87
N VAL A 23 -8.01 -23.77 -4.46
CA VAL A 23 -7.57 -22.42 -4.76
C VAL A 23 -7.17 -22.33 -6.22
N SER A 24 -7.76 -21.42 -6.98
CA SER A 24 -7.38 -21.17 -8.37
C SER A 24 -5.89 -20.81 -8.45
N PRO A 25 -5.14 -21.32 -9.45
CA PRO A 25 -3.76 -20.92 -9.67
C PRO A 25 -3.58 -19.39 -9.91
N GLN A 26 -4.65 -18.72 -10.32
CA GLN A 26 -4.68 -17.26 -10.53
C GLN A 26 -5.04 -16.47 -9.28
N SER A 27 -5.40 -17.16 -8.17
CA SER A 27 -5.77 -16.48 -6.94
C SER A 27 -4.56 -15.82 -6.29
N ASP A 28 -4.76 -14.62 -5.78
CA ASP A 28 -3.79 -13.92 -4.95
C ASP A 28 -3.60 -14.60 -3.59
N PHE A 29 -4.58 -15.37 -3.14
CA PHE A 29 -4.70 -15.87 -1.77
C PHE A 29 -4.44 -17.39 -1.70
N THR A 30 -3.20 -17.78 -1.98
CA THR A 30 -2.75 -19.17 -1.88
C THR A 30 -2.33 -19.51 -0.44
N ILE A 31 -2.12 -20.82 -0.14
CA ILE A 31 -1.57 -21.27 1.16
C ILE A 31 -0.16 -20.70 1.43
N HIS A 32 0.54 -20.25 0.39
CA HIS A 32 1.83 -19.58 0.50
C HIS A 32 1.71 -18.12 0.89
N ASN A 33 0.53 -17.48 0.69
CA ASN A 33 0.27 -16.11 1.06
C ASN A 33 -0.28 -15.98 2.48
N LEU A 34 -1.56 -16.31 2.67
CA LEU A 34 -2.28 -16.19 3.93
C LEU A 34 -2.23 -14.76 4.50
N PRO A 35 -2.66 -13.73 3.76
CA PRO A 35 -2.61 -12.36 4.22
C PRO A 35 -3.67 -12.12 5.29
N TYR A 36 -3.35 -11.21 6.23
CA TYR A 36 -4.22 -10.84 7.35
C TYR A 36 -5.08 -9.65 7.01
N GLY A 37 -6.32 -9.64 7.49
CA GLY A 37 -7.25 -8.52 7.36
C GLY A 37 -8.28 -8.48 8.49
N ILE A 38 -9.13 -7.48 8.43
CA ILE A 38 -10.26 -7.32 9.35
C ILE A 38 -11.55 -7.46 8.57
N PHE A 39 -12.44 -8.30 9.03
CA PHE A 39 -13.74 -8.53 8.41
C PHE A 39 -14.87 -8.51 9.43
N SER A 40 -16.07 -8.28 8.94
CA SER A 40 -17.32 -8.54 9.67
C SER A 40 -18.29 -9.31 8.77
N ARG A 41 -19.13 -10.16 9.38
CA ARG A 41 -20.11 -10.98 8.66
C ARG A 41 -21.29 -10.16 8.10
N THR A 42 -21.50 -8.97 8.63
CA THR A 42 -22.46 -7.97 8.14
C THR A 42 -21.84 -6.60 8.24
N ALA A 43 -22.37 -5.59 7.54
CA ALA A 43 -21.81 -4.24 7.54
C ALA A 43 -21.68 -3.64 8.96
N GLU A 44 -22.66 -3.89 9.83
CA GLU A 44 -22.71 -3.43 11.23
C GLU A 44 -22.23 -4.50 12.23
N GLY A 45 -21.72 -5.63 11.75
CA GLY A 45 -21.30 -6.76 12.57
C GLY A 45 -20.02 -6.50 13.35
N GLU A 46 -19.77 -7.37 14.34
CA GLU A 46 -18.50 -7.38 15.07
C GLU A 46 -17.34 -7.63 14.12
N ARG A 47 -16.30 -6.84 14.27
CA ARG A 47 -15.07 -6.95 13.48
C ARG A 47 -14.15 -7.97 14.10
N GLN A 48 -13.54 -8.79 13.26
CA GLN A 48 -12.67 -9.88 13.66
C GLN A 48 -11.46 -9.98 12.75
N VAL A 49 -10.39 -10.57 13.24
CA VAL A 49 -9.21 -10.87 12.44
C VAL A 49 -9.49 -12.06 11.54
N GLY A 50 -9.23 -11.91 10.27
CA GLY A 50 -9.32 -12.95 9.27
C GLY A 50 -8.05 -13.12 8.45
N VAL A 51 -7.94 -14.29 7.81
CA VAL A 51 -6.90 -14.57 6.82
C VAL A 51 -7.56 -15.05 5.54
N ALA A 52 -7.13 -14.50 4.39
CA ALA A 52 -7.66 -14.92 3.10
C ALA A 52 -6.99 -16.19 2.57
N ILE A 53 -7.80 -17.10 2.01
CA ILE A 53 -7.37 -18.27 1.22
C ILE A 53 -8.38 -18.58 0.12
N GLY A 54 -7.97 -18.51 -1.14
CA GLY A 54 -8.88 -18.63 -2.28
C GLY A 54 -10.05 -17.67 -2.16
N ASP A 55 -11.28 -18.17 -2.22
CA ASP A 55 -12.52 -17.38 -2.07
C ASP A 55 -13.02 -17.32 -0.62
N TRP A 56 -12.18 -17.68 0.35
CA TRP A 56 -12.57 -17.81 1.75
C TRP A 56 -11.79 -16.85 2.65
N VAL A 57 -12.45 -16.46 3.73
CA VAL A 57 -11.83 -15.84 4.91
C VAL A 57 -11.83 -16.88 6.02
N ILE A 58 -10.69 -17.10 6.63
CA ILE A 58 -10.54 -17.91 7.84
C ILE A 58 -10.77 -17.01 9.04
N ASP A 59 -11.76 -17.32 9.86
CA ASP A 59 -12.05 -16.62 11.10
C ASP A 59 -11.06 -17.05 12.19
N LEU A 60 -10.07 -16.20 12.48
CA LEU A 60 -9.05 -16.52 13.49
C LEU A 60 -9.58 -16.45 14.91
N ALA A 61 -10.61 -15.63 15.18
CA ALA A 61 -11.27 -15.59 16.48
C ALA A 61 -12.00 -16.92 16.78
N ALA A 62 -12.63 -17.51 15.76
CA ALA A 62 -13.22 -18.84 15.89
C ALA A 62 -12.15 -19.93 16.14
N LEU A 63 -11.02 -19.90 15.43
CA LEU A 63 -9.90 -20.82 15.69
C LEU A 63 -9.33 -20.66 17.09
N GLU A 64 -9.19 -19.43 17.58
CA GLU A 64 -8.71 -19.13 18.93
C GLU A 64 -9.69 -19.67 19.98
N LYS A 65 -11.00 -19.46 19.81
CA LYS A 65 -12.08 -19.98 20.67
C LYS A 65 -12.05 -21.50 20.78
N HIS A 66 -11.75 -22.20 19.68
CA HIS A 66 -11.61 -23.66 19.65
C HIS A 66 -10.24 -24.16 20.11
N GLY A 67 -9.33 -23.28 20.55
CA GLY A 67 -7.99 -23.63 21.04
C GLY A 67 -7.01 -24.09 19.97
N LEU A 68 -7.34 -23.89 18.67
CA LEU A 68 -6.48 -24.24 17.53
C LEU A 68 -5.43 -23.19 17.23
N LEU A 69 -5.68 -21.92 17.65
CA LEU A 69 -4.72 -20.84 17.69
C LEU A 69 -4.61 -20.34 19.12
N LYS A 70 -3.43 -20.52 19.74
CA LYS A 70 -3.19 -20.07 21.10
C LYS A 70 -1.85 -19.38 21.22
N LEU A 71 -1.88 -18.09 21.52
CA LEU A 71 -0.68 -17.27 21.75
C LEU A 71 -0.45 -17.01 23.23
N SER A 72 -1.53 -16.93 24.04
CA SER A 72 -1.51 -16.71 25.49
C SER A 72 -2.60 -17.56 26.17
N ASP A 73 -2.45 -17.79 27.46
CA ASP A 73 -3.49 -18.39 28.30
C ASP A 73 -4.48 -17.35 28.86
N GLN A 74 -4.12 -16.07 28.80
CA GLN A 74 -4.85 -14.99 29.47
C GLN A 74 -5.47 -13.98 28.49
N ASP A 75 -4.92 -13.87 27.26
CA ASP A 75 -5.30 -12.87 26.27
C ASP A 75 -5.85 -13.49 24.98
N THR A 76 -6.81 -12.81 24.37
CA THR A 76 -7.27 -13.07 23.01
C THR A 76 -6.67 -12.03 22.05
N TYR A 77 -6.26 -12.51 20.87
CA TYR A 77 -5.57 -11.70 19.87
C TYR A 77 -6.39 -11.48 18.61
N PHE A 78 -7.43 -12.32 18.36
CA PHE A 78 -8.11 -12.34 17.08
C PHE A 78 -9.57 -11.87 17.12
N ASN A 79 -10.19 -11.81 18.31
CA ASN A 79 -11.46 -11.11 18.49
C ASN A 79 -11.18 -9.60 18.72
N GLN A 80 -10.69 -8.94 17.66
CA GLN A 80 -10.24 -7.55 17.68
C GLN A 80 -10.72 -6.83 16.41
N SER A 81 -10.96 -5.51 16.52
CA SER A 81 -11.37 -4.67 15.42
C SER A 81 -10.20 -4.20 14.53
N THR A 82 -8.96 -4.50 14.91
CA THR A 82 -7.72 -4.18 14.17
C THR A 82 -6.66 -5.24 14.44
N LEU A 83 -5.65 -5.33 13.56
CA LEU A 83 -4.52 -6.24 13.71
C LEU A 83 -3.50 -5.79 14.77
N ASN A 84 -3.57 -4.56 15.28
CA ASN A 84 -2.50 -3.96 16.09
C ASN A 84 -2.11 -4.83 17.28
N LYS A 85 -3.06 -5.40 18.03
CA LYS A 85 -2.77 -6.29 19.16
C LYS A 85 -2.02 -7.56 18.74
N PHE A 86 -2.40 -8.16 17.62
CA PHE A 86 -1.70 -9.32 17.07
C PHE A 86 -0.29 -8.94 16.60
N ILE A 87 -0.16 -7.82 15.90
CA ILE A 87 1.14 -7.32 15.42
C ILE A 87 2.08 -7.05 16.60
N GLU A 88 1.58 -6.43 17.67
CA GLU A 88 2.34 -6.13 18.90
C GLU A 88 2.87 -7.39 19.59
N SER A 89 2.23 -8.54 19.38
CA SER A 89 2.69 -9.83 19.94
C SER A 89 4.06 -10.28 19.41
N GLY A 90 4.55 -9.70 18.32
CA GLY A 90 5.90 -9.83 17.81
C GLY A 90 6.13 -10.97 16.81
N LYS A 91 7.28 -10.91 16.14
CA LYS A 91 7.66 -11.74 14.98
C LYS A 91 7.57 -13.24 15.24
N ALA A 92 7.95 -13.71 16.44
CA ALA A 92 7.86 -15.12 16.79
C ALA A 92 6.41 -15.64 16.76
N ASN A 93 5.47 -14.81 17.23
CA ASN A 93 4.04 -15.14 17.20
C ASN A 93 3.46 -15.04 15.78
N TRP A 94 3.90 -14.09 14.97
CA TRP A 94 3.50 -14.02 13.55
C TRP A 94 3.84 -15.30 12.81
N SER A 95 5.11 -15.76 12.92
CA SER A 95 5.57 -17.02 12.32
C SER A 95 4.84 -18.24 12.91
N LYS A 96 4.58 -18.25 14.22
CA LYS A 96 3.83 -19.34 14.86
C LYS A 96 2.42 -19.46 14.27
N VAL A 97 1.67 -18.36 14.18
CA VAL A 97 0.31 -18.34 13.63
C VAL A 97 0.33 -18.76 12.16
N ARG A 98 1.23 -18.21 11.35
CA ARG A 98 1.37 -18.58 9.94
C ARG A 98 1.59 -20.08 9.77
N LYS A 99 2.53 -20.68 10.49
CA LYS A 99 2.83 -22.12 10.44
C LYS A 99 1.66 -22.97 10.92
N THR A 100 0.95 -22.53 11.96
CA THR A 100 -0.26 -23.21 12.45
C THR A 100 -1.36 -23.20 11.38
N LEU A 101 -1.60 -22.08 10.72
CA LEU A 101 -2.57 -21.97 9.62
C LEU A 101 -2.18 -22.84 8.44
N GLN A 102 -0.92 -22.81 8.02
CA GLN A 102 -0.42 -23.69 6.95
C GLN A 102 -0.63 -25.17 7.29
N SER A 103 -0.36 -25.56 8.54
CA SER A 103 -0.62 -26.93 9.00
C SER A 103 -2.11 -27.27 8.98
N LEU A 104 -2.99 -26.42 9.54
CA LEU A 104 -4.43 -26.68 9.58
C LEU A 104 -5.07 -26.74 8.20
N LEU A 105 -4.52 -26.05 7.22
CA LEU A 105 -5.01 -25.98 5.83
C LEU A 105 -4.41 -27.07 4.93
N SER A 106 -3.35 -27.74 5.38
CA SER A 106 -2.67 -28.78 4.60
C SER A 106 -3.60 -29.97 4.33
N VAL A 107 -3.50 -30.55 3.13
CA VAL A 107 -4.15 -31.85 2.78
C VAL A 107 -3.73 -32.98 3.68
N GLU A 108 -2.60 -32.86 4.39
CA GLU A 108 -2.06 -33.86 5.31
C GLU A 108 -2.66 -33.75 6.74
N ASN A 109 -3.49 -32.74 7.01
CA ASN A 109 -4.05 -32.45 8.34
C ASN A 109 -5.57 -32.57 8.34
N SER A 110 -6.09 -33.56 9.06
CA SER A 110 -7.51 -33.86 9.14
C SER A 110 -8.29 -32.95 10.13
N THR A 111 -7.61 -32.23 11.01
CA THR A 111 -8.25 -31.47 12.11
C THR A 111 -9.37 -30.54 11.64
N LEU A 112 -9.10 -29.71 10.64
CA LEU A 112 -10.09 -28.83 10.04
C LEU A 112 -10.76 -29.50 8.84
N GLN A 113 -9.99 -30.25 8.04
CA GLN A 113 -10.45 -30.88 6.81
C GLN A 113 -11.63 -31.83 7.02
N GLU A 114 -11.60 -32.67 8.06
CA GLU A 114 -12.64 -33.69 8.34
C GLU A 114 -13.73 -33.21 9.30
N ASN A 115 -13.56 -32.03 9.93
CA ASN A 115 -14.54 -31.47 10.87
C ASN A 115 -15.47 -30.47 10.17
N GLU A 116 -16.58 -30.95 9.63
CA GLU A 116 -17.54 -30.11 8.88
C GLU A 116 -18.15 -29.01 9.74
N ALA A 117 -18.54 -29.29 10.97
CA ALA A 117 -19.11 -28.28 11.86
C ALA A 117 -18.13 -27.14 12.15
N LEU A 118 -16.87 -27.46 12.39
CA LEU A 118 -15.81 -26.48 12.60
C LEU A 118 -15.54 -25.67 11.33
N ARG A 119 -15.52 -26.32 10.15
CA ARG A 119 -15.35 -25.62 8.88
C ARG A 119 -16.45 -24.59 8.63
N GLN A 120 -17.72 -24.94 8.91
CA GLN A 120 -18.85 -24.02 8.76
C GLN A 120 -18.75 -22.78 9.68
N GLU A 121 -18.14 -22.92 10.85
CA GLU A 121 -17.90 -21.78 11.77
C GLU A 121 -16.70 -20.93 11.33
N VAL A 122 -15.61 -21.57 10.90
CA VAL A 122 -14.30 -20.96 10.64
C VAL A 122 -14.17 -20.37 9.23
N LEU A 123 -14.77 -21.00 8.21
CA LEU A 123 -14.62 -20.59 6.81
C LEU A 123 -15.84 -19.77 6.36
N VAL A 124 -15.59 -18.54 5.99
CA VAL A 124 -16.62 -17.60 5.50
C VAL A 124 -16.28 -17.20 4.07
N LYS A 125 -17.26 -17.11 3.18
CA LYS A 125 -17.04 -16.63 1.80
C LYS A 125 -16.63 -15.15 1.80
N GLN A 126 -15.59 -14.80 1.01
CA GLN A 126 -15.09 -13.42 0.91
C GLN A 126 -16.16 -12.46 0.39
N ASP A 127 -17.00 -12.90 -0.55
CA ASP A 127 -18.08 -12.10 -1.14
C ASP A 127 -19.27 -11.85 -0.20
N SER A 128 -19.31 -12.56 0.93
CA SER A 128 -20.37 -12.43 1.94
C SER A 128 -19.96 -11.60 3.16
N VAL A 129 -18.76 -11.04 3.19
CA VAL A 129 -18.25 -10.26 4.31
C VAL A 129 -17.98 -8.81 3.93
N THR A 130 -17.95 -7.95 4.93
CA THR A 130 -17.45 -6.58 4.80
C THR A 130 -16.00 -6.53 5.29
N LEU A 131 -15.10 -6.01 4.46
CA LEU A 131 -13.70 -5.81 4.81
C LEU A 131 -13.50 -4.39 5.38
N HIS A 132 -12.60 -4.27 6.34
CA HIS A 132 -12.31 -3.03 7.06
C HIS A 132 -10.84 -2.67 6.97
N LEU A 133 -10.46 -1.46 7.44
CA LEU A 133 -9.05 -1.11 7.61
C LEU A 133 -8.36 -2.17 8.48
N PRO A 134 -7.25 -2.76 8.00
CA PRO A 134 -6.61 -3.86 8.71
C PRO A 134 -5.93 -3.42 10.01
N VAL A 135 -5.50 -2.17 10.09
CA VAL A 135 -4.83 -1.59 11.26
C VAL A 135 -5.45 -0.26 11.66
N GLN A 136 -5.38 0.07 12.93
CA GLN A 136 -5.41 1.45 13.37
C GLN A 136 -4.07 2.08 12.96
N VAL A 137 -4.13 3.20 12.26
CA VAL A 137 -2.96 3.92 11.75
C VAL A 137 -2.64 5.09 12.68
N PRO A 138 -1.65 4.98 13.61
CA PRO A 138 -1.30 6.07 14.52
C PRO A 138 -0.61 7.22 13.78
N GLY A 139 0.27 6.89 12.82
CA GLY A 139 1.01 7.82 11.99
C GLY A 139 1.07 7.36 10.53
N TYR A 140 1.16 8.33 9.63
CA TYR A 140 1.35 8.06 8.20
C TYR A 140 2.46 8.98 7.68
N THR A 141 3.46 8.36 7.09
CA THR A 141 4.54 9.06 6.39
C THR A 141 4.58 8.55 4.96
N ASP A 142 4.64 9.46 4.01
CA ASP A 142 4.80 9.12 2.61
C ASP A 142 6.17 9.55 2.11
N PHE A 143 6.87 8.63 1.43
CA PHE A 143 8.18 8.85 0.86
C PHE A 143 8.10 9.20 -0.64
N TYR A 144 9.24 9.41 -1.24
CA TYR A 144 9.39 9.80 -2.65
C TYR A 144 10.50 9.00 -3.30
N SER A 145 10.42 7.65 -3.17
CA SER A 145 11.56 6.77 -3.33
C SER A 145 11.78 6.21 -4.74
N SER A 146 10.94 6.55 -5.72
CA SER A 146 11.13 6.18 -7.13
C SER A 146 11.95 7.23 -7.86
N LYS A 147 13.11 6.82 -8.40
CA LYS A 147 13.98 7.70 -9.20
C LYS A 147 13.30 8.15 -10.49
N GLU A 148 12.59 7.25 -11.14
CA GLU A 148 11.86 7.51 -12.38
C GLU A 148 10.76 8.54 -12.15
N HIS A 149 9.91 8.33 -11.14
CA HIS A 149 8.86 9.29 -10.78
C HIS A 149 9.44 10.67 -10.46
N ALA A 150 10.43 10.71 -9.56
CA ALA A 150 11.06 11.97 -9.15
C ALA A 150 11.70 12.71 -10.33
N THR A 151 12.30 11.97 -11.27
CA THR A 151 12.89 12.54 -12.49
C THR A 151 11.82 13.07 -13.42
N ASN A 152 10.76 12.29 -13.69
CA ASN A 152 9.66 12.68 -14.58
C ASN A 152 8.98 13.96 -14.09
N VAL A 153 8.57 13.98 -12.82
CA VAL A 153 7.95 15.17 -12.20
C VAL A 153 8.92 16.34 -12.21
N GLY A 154 10.19 16.09 -11.90
CA GLY A 154 11.22 17.12 -11.97
C GLY A 154 11.38 17.74 -13.37
N CYS A 155 11.36 16.92 -14.42
CA CYS A 155 11.41 17.39 -15.81
C CYS A 155 10.19 18.24 -16.23
N MET A 156 9.01 17.99 -15.62
CA MET A 156 7.80 18.76 -15.92
C MET A 156 7.80 20.16 -15.29
N PHE A 157 8.47 20.32 -14.14
CA PHE A 157 8.37 21.54 -13.33
C PHE A 157 9.70 22.29 -13.18
N ARG A 158 10.82 21.71 -13.61
CA ARG A 158 12.17 22.26 -13.49
C ARG A 158 12.96 22.03 -14.79
N ASP A 159 14.16 22.60 -14.85
CA ASP A 159 15.14 22.26 -15.90
C ASP A 159 15.44 20.74 -15.85
N PRO A 160 15.28 19.99 -16.94
CA PRO A 160 15.60 18.56 -16.99
C PRO A 160 17.00 18.20 -16.51
N LYS A 161 17.98 19.09 -16.62
CA LYS A 161 19.35 18.87 -16.09
C LYS A 161 19.40 18.87 -14.58
N ASN A 162 18.40 19.46 -13.92
CA ASN A 162 18.24 19.57 -12.48
C ASN A 162 16.91 18.95 -12.02
N ALA A 163 16.46 17.88 -12.68
CA ALA A 163 15.18 17.25 -12.38
C ALA A 163 15.13 16.74 -10.94
N LEU A 164 16.20 16.10 -10.46
CA LEU A 164 16.32 15.65 -9.07
C LEU A 164 16.95 16.76 -8.22
N LEU A 165 16.35 17.04 -7.06
CA LEU A 165 16.95 17.92 -6.07
C LEU A 165 18.18 17.25 -5.44
N PRO A 166 19.21 18.00 -5.01
CA PRO A 166 20.45 17.43 -4.51
C PRO A 166 20.30 16.44 -3.36
N ASN A 167 19.32 16.68 -2.44
CA ASN A 167 19.06 15.81 -1.31
C ASN A 167 18.39 14.49 -1.70
N TRP A 168 17.74 14.42 -2.86
CA TRP A 168 16.99 13.22 -3.26
C TRP A 168 17.87 11.98 -3.38
N SER A 169 19.08 12.13 -3.91
CA SER A 169 20.06 11.03 -4.07
C SER A 169 20.84 10.70 -2.80
N GLU A 170 20.70 11.51 -1.75
CA GLU A 170 21.46 11.36 -0.50
C GLU A 170 20.63 10.72 0.63
N LEU A 171 19.31 10.88 0.59
CA LEU A 171 18.40 10.40 1.62
C LEU A 171 16.99 10.12 1.05
N PRO A 172 16.22 9.19 1.65
CA PRO A 172 14.82 9.00 1.30
C PRO A 172 13.99 10.20 1.80
N VAL A 173 13.60 11.06 0.85
CA VAL A 173 12.75 12.23 1.11
C VAL A 173 11.33 11.75 1.42
N GLY A 174 10.68 12.37 2.40
CA GLY A 174 9.30 12.05 2.78
C GLY A 174 8.58 13.23 3.40
N TYR A 175 7.28 13.12 3.56
CA TYR A 175 6.44 14.10 4.26
C TYR A 175 5.47 13.37 5.20
N ASN A 176 4.96 14.11 6.21
CA ASN A 176 3.96 13.57 7.11
C ASN A 176 2.59 13.60 6.44
N GLY A 177 2.06 12.43 6.15
CA GLY A 177 0.71 12.24 5.62
C GLY A 177 -0.36 12.38 6.71
N ARG A 178 -1.62 12.29 6.30
CA ARG A 178 -2.76 12.40 7.20
C ARG A 178 -3.33 11.01 7.52
N ALA A 179 -3.01 10.49 8.70
CA ALA A 179 -3.46 9.15 9.13
C ALA A 179 -4.98 9.02 9.21
N SER A 180 -5.70 10.09 9.61
CA SER A 180 -7.16 10.06 9.79
C SER A 180 -7.97 9.94 8.50
N SER A 181 -7.37 10.18 7.34
CA SER A 181 -8.00 10.03 6.02
C SER A 181 -7.50 8.81 5.24
N VAL A 182 -6.79 7.89 5.90
CA VAL A 182 -6.51 6.57 5.36
C VAL A 182 -7.81 5.76 5.38
N VAL A 183 -8.21 5.23 4.23
CA VAL A 183 -9.46 4.49 4.01
C VAL A 183 -9.17 3.13 3.36
N VAL A 184 -10.07 2.18 3.55
CA VAL A 184 -9.96 0.86 2.93
C VAL A 184 -10.49 0.88 1.49
N SER A 185 -9.98 -0.02 0.66
CA SER A 185 -10.52 -0.35 -0.67
C SER A 185 -12.04 -0.50 -0.63
N GLY A 186 -12.75 0.01 -1.64
CA GLY A 186 -14.21 0.07 -1.72
C GLY A 186 -14.81 1.38 -1.20
N THR A 187 -14.07 2.19 -0.46
CA THR A 187 -14.52 3.53 -0.03
C THR A 187 -14.52 4.47 -1.23
N HIS A 188 -15.62 5.15 -1.49
CA HIS A 188 -15.67 6.18 -2.52
C HIS A 188 -14.86 7.41 -2.13
N VAL A 189 -14.25 8.07 -3.13
CA VAL A 189 -13.43 9.26 -2.92
C VAL A 189 -14.14 10.48 -3.50
N VAL A 190 -14.51 11.40 -2.63
CA VAL A 190 -15.12 12.66 -3.05
C VAL A 190 -14.04 13.57 -3.63
N ARG A 191 -14.26 14.10 -4.85
CA ARG A 191 -13.36 15.08 -5.48
C ARG A 191 -13.15 16.27 -4.54
N PRO A 192 -11.90 16.59 -4.14
CA PRO A 192 -11.67 17.69 -3.23
C PRO A 192 -11.84 19.05 -3.91
N SER A 193 -12.20 20.04 -3.12
CA SER A 193 -12.19 21.45 -3.49
C SER A 193 -11.16 22.19 -2.68
N GLY A 194 -10.53 23.19 -3.27
CA GLY A 194 -9.50 24.01 -2.63
C GLY A 194 -9.16 25.24 -3.45
N GLN A 195 -8.14 25.95 -3.02
CA GLN A 195 -7.59 27.06 -3.81
C GLN A 195 -6.74 26.52 -4.96
N ILE A 196 -7.03 27.00 -6.16
CA ILE A 196 -6.24 26.73 -7.36
C ILE A 196 -5.80 28.04 -7.99
N LYS A 197 -4.56 28.10 -8.47
CA LYS A 197 -4.02 29.28 -9.16
C LYS A 197 -4.06 29.02 -10.66
N LEU A 198 -4.99 29.68 -11.34
CA LEU A 198 -5.09 29.57 -12.79
C LEU A 198 -3.99 30.41 -13.49
N PRO A 199 -3.51 30.01 -14.71
CA PRO A 199 -2.41 30.66 -15.41
C PRO A 199 -2.82 32.07 -15.70
N ASN A 200 -3.24 32.92 -15.77
CA ASN A 200 -3.54 34.29 -16.12
C ASN A 200 -4.38 35.05 -15.06
N GLU A 201 -4.64 34.41 -13.92
CA GLU A 201 -5.35 35.05 -12.83
C GLU A 201 -4.36 35.68 -11.85
N GLU A 202 -4.66 36.83 -11.29
CA GLU A 202 -3.81 37.45 -10.26
C GLU A 202 -3.97 36.76 -8.92
N ARG A 203 -5.16 36.31 -8.58
CA ARG A 203 -5.52 35.65 -7.32
C ARG A 203 -5.94 34.21 -7.55
N PRO A 204 -5.78 33.33 -6.54
CA PRO A 204 -6.35 31.97 -6.61
C PRO A 204 -7.87 32.04 -6.59
N VAL A 205 -8.50 31.00 -7.13
CA VAL A 205 -9.95 30.79 -7.05
C VAL A 205 -10.21 29.54 -6.20
N PHE A 206 -11.33 29.51 -5.47
CA PHE A 206 -11.80 28.29 -4.81
C PHE A 206 -12.62 27.48 -5.81
N SER A 207 -12.22 26.21 -6.02
CA SER A 207 -12.87 25.34 -7.00
C SER A 207 -12.62 23.88 -6.67
N ALA A 208 -13.50 22.99 -7.16
CA ALA A 208 -13.18 21.58 -7.25
C ALA A 208 -11.90 21.38 -8.09
N THR A 209 -11.03 20.45 -7.67
CA THR A 209 -9.82 20.13 -8.44
C THR A 209 -10.17 19.69 -9.85
N ARG A 210 -9.46 20.25 -10.83
CA ARG A 210 -9.53 19.89 -12.25
C ARG A 210 -8.50 18.80 -12.61
N LYS A 211 -7.60 18.49 -11.68
CA LYS A 211 -6.47 17.60 -11.89
C LYS A 211 -6.42 16.55 -10.78
N LEU A 212 -7.51 15.79 -10.60
CA LEU A 212 -7.52 14.66 -9.66
C LEU A 212 -6.73 13.50 -10.26
N ASP A 213 -5.76 13.03 -9.51
CA ASP A 213 -4.80 12.01 -9.91
C ASP A 213 -4.73 10.88 -8.86
N PHE A 214 -4.18 9.75 -9.26
CA PHE A 214 -3.76 8.67 -8.40
C PHE A 214 -2.23 8.61 -8.31
N GLU A 215 -1.73 7.99 -7.27
CA GLU A 215 -0.35 7.54 -7.17
C GLU A 215 -0.33 6.06 -6.79
N LEU A 216 0.18 5.23 -7.70
CA LEU A 216 0.36 3.80 -7.45
C LEU A 216 1.53 3.58 -6.52
N GLU A 217 1.25 3.07 -5.34
CA GLU A 217 2.21 2.84 -4.29
C GLU A 217 1.99 1.50 -3.60
N THR A 218 2.95 1.14 -2.77
CA THR A 218 2.80 0.22 -1.66
C THR A 218 3.09 0.94 -0.35
N ALA A 219 2.60 0.40 0.75
CA ALA A 219 3.01 0.86 2.06
C ALA A 219 3.39 -0.33 2.93
N PHE A 220 4.41 -0.15 3.77
CA PHE A 220 4.67 -1.12 4.83
C PHE A 220 4.08 -0.67 6.16
N ILE A 221 3.75 -1.66 6.99
CA ILE A 221 3.16 -1.47 8.31
C ILE A 221 4.24 -1.77 9.35
N VAL A 222 4.48 -0.81 10.24
CA VAL A 222 5.40 -0.98 11.36
C VAL A 222 4.86 -2.02 12.33
N GLY A 223 5.68 -3.03 12.62
CA GLY A 223 5.33 -4.16 13.47
C GLY A 223 5.95 -4.13 14.86
N LYS A 224 7.08 -3.45 15.01
CA LYS A 224 7.78 -3.31 16.29
C LYS A 224 8.01 -1.83 16.60
N PRO A 225 7.48 -1.32 17.73
CA PRO A 225 7.60 0.09 18.07
C PRO A 225 9.00 0.44 18.59
N THR A 226 9.29 1.75 18.65
CA THR A 226 10.48 2.30 19.33
C THR A 226 10.09 3.33 20.38
N GLN A 227 11.02 3.67 21.25
CA GLN A 227 10.85 4.78 22.17
C GLN A 227 11.41 6.07 21.57
N LEU A 228 10.87 7.21 21.99
CA LEU A 228 11.38 8.52 21.58
C LEU A 228 12.86 8.65 21.91
N GLY A 229 13.64 9.12 20.94
CA GLY A 229 15.09 9.23 21.05
C GLY A 229 15.89 7.96 20.68
N GLN A 230 15.21 6.87 20.30
CA GLN A 230 15.84 5.62 19.92
C GLN A 230 15.71 5.37 18.40
N PRO A 231 16.73 5.65 17.59
CA PRO A 231 16.73 5.36 16.16
C PRO A 231 16.82 3.84 15.91
N ILE A 232 16.35 3.42 14.76
CA ILE A 232 16.48 2.05 14.25
C ILE A 232 17.74 1.99 13.38
N ALA A 233 18.68 1.11 13.71
CA ALA A 233 19.82 0.83 12.87
C ALA A 233 19.38 0.10 11.58
N ILE A 234 20.11 0.29 10.49
CA ILE A 234 19.75 -0.26 9.17
C ILE A 234 19.67 -1.79 9.17
N GLU A 235 20.56 -2.44 9.93
CA GLU A 235 20.58 -3.89 10.10
C GLU A 235 19.37 -4.46 10.84
N ASP A 236 18.70 -3.65 11.68
CA ASP A 236 17.54 -4.04 12.48
C ASP A 236 16.21 -3.66 11.83
N ALA A 237 16.24 -2.80 10.78
CA ALA A 237 15.03 -2.19 10.22
C ALA A 237 14.00 -3.21 9.73
N TRP A 238 14.43 -4.31 9.09
CA TRP A 238 13.54 -5.36 8.61
C TRP A 238 12.78 -6.09 9.73
N ASP A 239 13.31 -6.14 10.94
CA ASP A 239 12.64 -6.73 12.10
C ASP A 239 11.50 -5.85 12.66
N HIS A 240 11.45 -4.59 12.24
CA HIS A 240 10.40 -3.65 12.61
C HIS A 240 9.22 -3.63 11.62
N ILE A 241 9.28 -4.37 10.51
CA ILE A 241 8.24 -4.39 9.48
C ILE A 241 7.40 -5.66 9.58
N PHE A 242 6.09 -5.51 9.71
CA PHE A 242 5.15 -6.64 9.74
C PHE A 242 4.81 -7.16 8.35
N GLY A 243 4.45 -6.27 7.44
CA GLY A 243 4.01 -6.62 6.09
C GLY A 243 3.70 -5.39 5.26
N MET A 244 3.14 -5.62 4.09
CA MET A 244 2.85 -4.60 3.09
C MET A 244 1.39 -4.64 2.64
N VAL A 245 0.91 -3.49 2.18
CA VAL A 245 -0.37 -3.29 1.50
C VAL A 245 -0.16 -2.51 0.21
N LEU A 246 -1.11 -2.56 -0.72
CA LEU A 246 -1.19 -1.58 -1.81
C LEU A 246 -1.70 -0.25 -1.24
N LEU A 247 -1.22 0.84 -1.81
CA LEU A 247 -1.63 2.20 -1.43
C LEU A 247 -1.91 3.02 -2.69
N ASN A 248 -2.99 3.79 -2.65
CA ASN A 248 -3.22 4.89 -3.58
C ASN A 248 -3.15 6.21 -2.79
N ASP A 249 -2.13 7.02 -3.04
CA ASP A 249 -2.02 8.36 -2.50
C ASP A 249 -2.70 9.36 -3.45
N TRP A 250 -4.00 9.57 -3.23
CA TRP A 250 -4.82 10.46 -4.04
C TRP A 250 -4.29 11.88 -4.06
N SER A 251 -4.23 12.50 -5.25
CA SER A 251 -3.56 13.77 -5.46
C SER A 251 -4.42 14.76 -6.23
N ALA A 252 -4.61 15.96 -5.68
CA ALA A 252 -5.22 17.09 -6.38
C ALA A 252 -4.10 18.01 -6.89
N ARG A 253 -3.63 17.78 -8.13
CA ARG A 253 -2.37 18.36 -8.65
C ARG A 253 -2.39 19.89 -8.75
N ASP A 254 -3.51 20.49 -9.09
CA ASP A 254 -3.66 21.95 -9.19
C ASP A 254 -3.70 22.63 -7.81
N ILE A 255 -4.34 22.00 -6.82
CA ILE A 255 -4.27 22.43 -5.42
C ILE A 255 -2.84 22.24 -4.90
N GLN A 256 -2.19 21.10 -5.16
CA GLN A 256 -0.83 20.82 -4.77
C GLN A 256 0.15 21.86 -5.31
N GLN A 257 0.03 22.22 -6.58
CA GLN A 257 0.90 23.21 -7.23
C GLN A 257 0.83 24.57 -6.55
N TRP A 258 -0.32 24.95 -6.02
CA TRP A 258 -0.51 26.23 -5.37
C TRP A 258 -0.01 26.28 -3.93
N GLU A 259 -0.25 25.19 -3.14
CA GLU A 259 -0.05 25.26 -1.69
C GLU A 259 1.20 24.55 -1.17
N TYR A 260 1.94 23.75 -2.01
CA TYR A 260 3.02 22.89 -1.49
C TYR A 260 4.26 23.67 -1.00
N VAL A 261 4.43 24.90 -1.42
CA VAL A 261 5.53 25.77 -0.96
C VAL A 261 4.99 26.69 0.13
N PRO A 262 5.66 26.82 1.31
CA PRO A 262 7.02 26.36 1.63
C PRO A 262 7.12 25.05 2.42
N LEU A 263 6.01 24.45 2.87
CA LEU A 263 6.05 23.37 3.86
C LEU A 263 5.78 21.95 3.31
N GLY A 264 5.58 21.83 2.00
CA GLY A 264 5.23 20.56 1.34
C GLY A 264 3.72 20.42 1.10
N PRO A 265 3.27 19.27 0.57
CA PRO A 265 1.86 19.04 0.23
C PRO A 265 0.97 19.04 1.49
N PHE A 266 -0.26 19.56 1.35
CA PHE A 266 -1.23 19.63 2.43
C PHE A 266 -2.62 19.19 1.95
N ASN A 267 -3.60 20.12 1.73
CA ASN A 267 -4.96 19.75 1.33
C ASN A 267 -5.03 18.90 0.05
N ALA A 268 -4.06 19.06 -0.82
CA ALA A 268 -3.93 18.30 -2.05
C ALA A 268 -3.70 16.79 -1.84
N LYS A 269 -3.30 16.37 -0.64
CA LYS A 269 -2.94 14.99 -0.27
C LYS A 269 -3.71 14.47 0.94
N THR A 270 -4.34 15.33 1.73
CA THR A 270 -4.96 14.93 3.00
C THR A 270 -6.43 14.52 2.89
N PHE A 271 -7.03 14.57 1.71
CA PHE A 271 -8.46 14.25 1.52
C PHE A 271 -8.74 12.75 1.45
N ALA A 272 -7.80 11.93 0.99
CA ALA A 272 -7.88 10.46 1.00
C ALA A 272 -6.53 9.81 0.72
N SER A 273 -6.26 8.68 1.39
CA SER A 273 -5.25 7.68 1.00
C SER A 273 -5.89 6.30 1.13
N SER A 274 -5.93 5.51 0.06
CA SER A 274 -6.65 4.24 0.05
C SER A 274 -5.70 3.06 0.12
N ILE A 275 -5.98 2.07 0.98
CA ILE A 275 -5.15 0.86 1.10
C ILE A 275 -5.94 -0.42 0.83
N SER A 276 -5.23 -1.48 0.39
CA SER A 276 -5.81 -2.80 0.27
C SER A 276 -6.16 -3.38 1.65
N PRO A 277 -7.23 -4.20 1.77
CA PRO A 277 -7.71 -4.69 3.05
C PRO A 277 -6.86 -5.83 3.62
N TRP A 278 -6.01 -6.45 2.81
CA TRP A 278 -5.20 -7.60 3.14
C TRP A 278 -3.73 -7.22 3.30
N VAL A 279 -3.16 -7.50 4.45
CA VAL A 279 -1.74 -7.28 4.74
C VAL A 279 -0.96 -8.53 4.39
N VAL A 280 -0.09 -8.43 3.40
CA VAL A 280 0.84 -9.50 3.00
C VAL A 280 2.09 -9.40 3.86
N THR A 281 2.39 -10.45 4.63
CA THR A 281 3.54 -10.43 5.54
C THR A 281 4.87 -10.52 4.80
N LEU A 282 5.96 -9.99 5.38
CA LEU A 282 7.29 -10.13 4.80
C LEU A 282 7.71 -11.61 4.70
N GLU A 283 7.22 -12.48 5.59
CA GLU A 283 7.51 -13.93 5.53
C GLU A 283 6.88 -14.57 4.27
N ALA A 284 5.71 -14.10 3.83
CA ALA A 284 5.10 -14.55 2.58
C ALA A 284 5.83 -14.01 1.34
N LEU A 285 6.48 -12.85 1.46
CA LEU A 285 7.23 -12.20 0.38
C LEU A 285 8.68 -12.69 0.27
N GLU A 286 9.22 -13.37 1.28
CA GLU A 286 10.64 -13.76 1.31
C GLU A 286 11.13 -14.50 0.04
N PRO A 287 10.36 -15.42 -0.60
CA PRO A 287 10.79 -16.09 -1.83
C PRO A 287 10.97 -15.15 -3.04
N PHE A 288 10.41 -13.95 -2.97
CA PHE A 288 10.39 -12.95 -4.06
C PHE A 288 11.37 -11.80 -3.83
N LYS A 289 12.22 -11.92 -2.82
CA LYS A 289 13.24 -10.93 -2.49
C LYS A 289 14.29 -10.86 -3.59
N VAL A 290 14.66 -9.63 -3.98
CA VAL A 290 15.61 -9.33 -5.04
C VAL A 290 16.51 -8.15 -4.65
N GLU A 291 17.60 -7.98 -5.35
CA GLU A 291 18.41 -6.76 -5.24
C GLU A 291 17.66 -5.57 -5.88
N GLY A 292 17.66 -4.45 -5.18
CA GLY A 292 17.17 -3.16 -5.70
C GLY A 292 18.18 -2.51 -6.66
N PRO A 293 17.81 -1.34 -7.23
CA PRO A 293 18.70 -0.58 -8.11
C PRO A 293 20.00 -0.19 -7.42
N LYS A 294 21.09 -0.15 -8.21
CA LYS A 294 22.37 0.39 -7.72
C LYS A 294 22.19 1.86 -7.33
N GLN A 295 22.62 2.19 -6.12
CA GLN A 295 22.54 3.55 -5.61
C GLN A 295 23.84 4.32 -5.93
N GLU A 296 23.68 5.46 -6.59
CA GLU A 296 24.75 6.42 -6.92
C GLU A 296 24.23 7.84 -6.69
N PRO A 297 24.92 8.62 -5.81
CA PRO A 297 26.11 8.26 -5.04
C PRO A 297 25.84 7.14 -4.03
N LYS A 298 26.90 6.50 -3.53
CA LYS A 298 26.77 5.51 -2.44
C LYS A 298 26.22 6.22 -1.20
N PRO A 299 25.13 5.72 -0.60
CA PRO A 299 24.54 6.34 0.59
C PRO A 299 25.53 6.46 1.75
N LEU A 300 25.24 7.41 2.66
CA LEU A 300 25.99 7.52 3.92
C LEU A 300 25.89 6.22 4.74
N ALA A 301 26.86 5.98 5.60
CA ALA A 301 27.04 4.71 6.31
C ALA A 301 25.78 4.19 7.01
N TYR A 302 24.96 5.07 7.60
CA TYR A 302 23.74 4.68 8.31
C TYR A 302 22.61 4.17 7.41
N LEU A 303 22.72 4.36 6.07
CA LEU A 303 21.76 3.89 5.07
C LEU A 303 22.32 2.76 4.17
N GLN A 304 23.53 2.28 4.42
CA GLN A 304 24.12 1.22 3.59
C GLN A 304 23.57 -0.15 3.96
N GLU A 305 22.99 -0.84 2.99
CA GLU A 305 22.55 -2.22 3.09
C GLU A 305 23.50 -3.14 2.29
N ASN A 306 23.72 -4.36 2.79
CA ASN A 306 24.56 -5.38 2.16
C ASN A 306 23.75 -6.66 1.82
N ILE A 307 22.45 -6.53 1.64
CA ILE A 307 21.52 -7.66 1.38
C ILE A 307 20.62 -7.31 0.20
N ALA A 308 19.95 -8.31 -0.35
CA ALA A 308 18.81 -8.09 -1.23
C ALA A 308 17.73 -7.31 -0.45
N ASN A 309 17.34 -6.15 -0.95
CA ASN A 309 16.58 -5.13 -0.21
C ASN A 309 15.30 -4.68 -0.93
N SER A 310 14.88 -5.41 -1.95
CA SER A 310 13.65 -5.16 -2.69
C SER A 310 12.87 -6.46 -2.93
N TYR A 311 11.69 -6.35 -3.53
CA TYR A 311 10.82 -7.47 -3.87
C TYR A 311 10.36 -7.39 -5.31
N ASP A 312 10.26 -8.54 -5.99
CA ASP A 312 9.70 -8.64 -7.34
C ASP A 312 8.17 -8.68 -7.27
N ILE A 313 7.55 -7.51 -7.11
CA ILE A 313 6.09 -7.34 -7.04
C ILE A 313 5.63 -6.70 -8.34
N ASN A 314 4.89 -7.45 -9.17
CA ASN A 314 4.22 -6.92 -10.34
C ASN A 314 3.03 -6.07 -9.90
N LEU A 315 2.96 -4.85 -10.41
CA LEU A 315 1.93 -3.86 -10.07
C LEU A 315 1.21 -3.42 -11.34
N SER A 316 -0.09 -3.19 -11.25
CA SER A 316 -0.89 -2.64 -12.35
C SER A 316 -1.96 -1.69 -11.86
N VAL A 317 -2.35 -0.75 -12.73
CA VAL A 317 -3.50 0.14 -12.54
C VAL A 317 -4.44 -0.02 -13.71
N GLU A 318 -5.70 -0.18 -13.38
CA GLU A 318 -6.81 -0.21 -14.33
C GLU A 318 -7.75 0.97 -14.05
N ILE A 319 -8.34 1.52 -15.11
CA ILE A 319 -9.40 2.52 -15.02
C ILE A 319 -10.68 1.98 -15.67
N GLN A 320 -11.81 2.22 -15.06
CA GLN A 320 -13.14 1.95 -15.61
C GLN A 320 -13.91 3.26 -15.67
N SER A 321 -14.25 3.69 -16.88
CA SER A 321 -15.16 4.82 -17.11
C SER A 321 -16.59 4.46 -16.67
N PRO A 322 -17.39 5.40 -16.14
CA PRO A 322 -18.79 5.15 -15.79
C PRO A 322 -19.64 4.73 -17.01
N ASN A 323 -19.20 5.02 -18.22
CA ASN A 323 -19.86 4.69 -19.48
C ASN A 323 -19.40 3.37 -20.09
N SER A 324 -18.57 2.58 -19.40
CA SER A 324 -18.00 1.32 -19.89
C SER A 324 -18.11 0.23 -18.83
N ALA A 325 -18.50 -0.98 -19.27
CA ALA A 325 -18.39 -2.18 -18.44
C ALA A 325 -16.96 -2.77 -18.44
N GLN A 326 -16.10 -2.31 -19.35
CA GLN A 326 -14.71 -2.77 -19.47
C GLN A 326 -13.76 -1.89 -18.68
N THR A 327 -12.69 -2.49 -18.18
CA THR A 327 -11.56 -1.80 -17.57
C THR A 327 -10.41 -1.69 -18.59
N ASP A 328 -9.71 -0.58 -18.58
CA ASP A 328 -8.50 -0.34 -19.35
C ASP A 328 -7.28 -0.41 -18.44
N VAL A 329 -6.31 -1.25 -18.75
CA VAL A 329 -5.02 -1.26 -18.05
C VAL A 329 -4.21 -0.08 -18.53
N ILE A 330 -3.92 0.86 -17.62
CA ILE A 330 -3.22 2.11 -17.94
C ILE A 330 -1.77 2.16 -17.44
N CYS A 331 -1.42 1.27 -16.48
CA CYS A 331 -0.06 1.17 -15.96
C CYS A 331 0.30 -0.29 -15.67
N LYS A 332 1.55 -0.67 -15.97
CA LYS A 332 2.19 -1.91 -15.52
C LYS A 332 3.61 -1.60 -15.09
N THR A 333 3.91 -1.80 -13.81
CA THR A 333 5.22 -1.52 -13.24
C THR A 333 5.64 -2.60 -12.25
N ASN A 334 6.72 -2.38 -11.51
CA ASN A 334 7.22 -3.34 -10.54
C ASN A 334 7.89 -2.63 -9.36
N PHE A 335 7.65 -3.10 -8.15
CA PHE A 335 8.20 -2.55 -6.91
C PHE A 335 9.75 -2.60 -6.88
N LYS A 336 10.38 -3.56 -7.54
CA LYS A 336 11.86 -3.68 -7.57
C LYS A 336 12.58 -2.48 -8.18
N TYR A 337 11.86 -1.57 -8.84
CA TYR A 337 12.44 -0.34 -9.38
C TYR A 337 12.63 0.76 -8.32
N MET A 338 12.11 0.57 -7.11
CA MET A 338 12.27 1.54 -6.03
C MET A 338 13.73 1.73 -5.65
N TYR A 339 14.19 2.99 -5.66
CA TYR A 339 15.58 3.36 -5.40
C TYR A 339 15.94 3.26 -3.91
N TRP A 340 15.07 3.77 -3.03
CA TRP A 340 15.21 3.67 -1.59
C TRP A 340 14.42 2.49 -1.06
N SER A 341 15.06 1.61 -0.29
CA SER A 341 14.41 0.45 0.31
C SER A 341 13.53 0.83 1.51
N MET A 342 12.62 -0.07 1.89
CA MET A 342 11.80 0.09 3.10
C MET A 342 12.66 0.23 4.36
N ALA A 343 13.77 -0.52 4.46
CA ALA A 343 14.69 -0.42 5.58
C ALA A 343 15.36 0.96 5.64
N GLN A 344 15.80 1.48 4.50
CA GLN A 344 16.38 2.82 4.41
C GLN A 344 15.37 3.91 4.77
N GLN A 345 14.13 3.79 4.31
CA GLN A 345 13.04 4.69 4.69
C GLN A 345 12.82 4.71 6.21
N LEU A 346 12.70 3.53 6.82
CA LEU A 346 12.43 3.41 8.27
C LEU A 346 13.62 3.88 9.11
N THR A 347 14.84 3.53 8.74
CA THR A 347 16.06 4.00 9.40
C THR A 347 16.15 5.53 9.34
N HIS A 348 15.96 6.12 8.16
CA HIS A 348 16.00 7.57 8.01
C HIS A 348 14.88 8.28 8.79
N HIS A 349 13.68 7.70 8.80
CA HIS A 349 12.54 8.23 9.55
C HIS A 349 12.86 8.38 11.05
N THR A 350 13.60 7.43 11.62
CA THR A 350 13.87 7.38 13.06
C THR A 350 15.22 7.98 13.45
N ILE A 351 16.11 8.29 12.50
CA ILE A 351 17.51 8.68 12.80
C ILE A 351 17.63 9.92 13.68
N ALA A 352 16.70 10.85 13.61
CA ALA A 352 16.63 12.03 14.47
C ALA A 352 15.98 11.78 15.84
N GLY A 353 15.61 10.51 16.12
CA GLY A 353 14.98 10.11 17.40
C GLY A 353 13.45 10.10 17.37
N CYS A 354 12.81 10.25 16.20
CA CYS A 354 11.36 10.03 16.10
C CYS A 354 11.04 8.57 16.44
N ASN A 355 10.07 8.34 17.35
CA ASN A 355 9.57 7.00 17.61
C ASN A 355 8.57 6.56 16.56
N VAL A 356 8.44 5.26 16.39
CA VAL A 356 7.38 4.62 15.58
C VAL A 356 6.50 3.74 16.44
N GLN A 357 5.26 3.57 16.03
CA GLN A 357 4.24 2.78 16.72
C GLN A 357 3.79 1.60 15.87
N VAL A 358 3.25 0.56 16.51
CA VAL A 358 2.62 -0.55 15.79
C VAL A 358 1.43 -0.02 14.99
N GLY A 359 1.42 -0.33 13.70
CA GLY A 359 0.39 0.13 12.79
C GLY A 359 0.72 1.43 12.04
N ASP A 360 1.85 2.12 12.35
CA ASP A 360 2.31 3.23 11.52
C ASP A 360 2.45 2.78 10.07
N LEU A 361 1.96 3.61 9.15
CA LEU A 361 1.94 3.35 7.72
C LEU A 361 3.04 4.16 7.04
N MET A 362 3.88 3.49 6.26
CA MET A 362 4.99 4.09 5.54
C MET A 362 4.79 3.87 4.04
N GLY A 363 4.31 4.89 3.33
CA GLY A 363 4.11 4.88 1.87
C GLY A 363 5.44 4.93 1.13
N SER A 364 5.52 4.20 0.03
CA SER A 364 6.74 4.09 -0.77
C SER A 364 7.06 5.35 -1.58
N GLY A 365 6.07 6.17 -1.83
CA GLY A 365 6.05 7.10 -2.94
C GLY A 365 5.66 6.40 -4.24
N THR A 366 5.18 7.17 -5.20
CA THR A 366 4.71 6.68 -6.50
C THR A 366 5.71 5.75 -7.17
N ILE A 367 5.28 4.56 -7.60
CA ILE A 367 6.12 3.53 -8.20
C ILE A 367 6.04 3.65 -9.73
N SER A 368 7.09 4.18 -10.33
CA SER A 368 7.23 4.28 -11.79
C SER A 368 8.42 3.48 -12.27
N GLY A 369 8.29 2.89 -13.46
CA GLY A 369 9.40 2.26 -14.19
C GLY A 369 9.95 3.17 -15.28
N SER A 370 10.83 2.62 -16.11
CA SER A 370 11.55 3.37 -17.15
C SER A 370 10.78 3.56 -18.46
N THR A 371 9.65 2.91 -18.64
CA THR A 371 8.84 2.98 -19.88
C THR A 371 7.56 3.77 -19.66
N PRO A 372 7.01 4.45 -20.70
CA PRO A 372 5.81 5.28 -20.55
C PRO A 372 4.58 4.57 -20.01
N ASP A 373 4.42 3.28 -20.27
CA ASP A 373 3.33 2.43 -19.79
C ASP A 373 3.54 1.92 -18.36
N SER A 374 4.68 2.27 -17.74
CA SER A 374 5.04 1.89 -16.36
C SER A 374 5.01 3.05 -15.37
N TYR A 375 4.48 4.21 -15.75
CA TYR A 375 4.39 5.37 -14.88
C TYR A 375 3.21 5.24 -13.91
N GLY A 376 3.48 5.50 -12.63
CA GLY A 376 2.54 5.25 -11.53
C GLY A 376 1.54 6.38 -11.24
N SER A 377 1.39 7.37 -12.13
CA SER A 377 0.43 8.47 -12.00
C SER A 377 -0.07 8.96 -13.35
N LEU A 378 -1.28 9.56 -13.41
CA LEU A 378 -1.77 10.20 -14.64
C LEU A 378 -0.94 11.42 -14.99
N LEU A 379 -0.42 12.14 -14.00
CA LEU A 379 0.50 13.26 -14.24
C LEU A 379 1.64 12.85 -15.17
N GLU A 380 2.24 11.67 -14.94
CA GLU A 380 3.32 11.13 -15.76
C GLU A 380 2.80 10.48 -17.04
N LEU A 381 1.79 9.59 -16.96
CA LEU A 381 1.22 8.86 -18.11
C LEU A 381 0.74 9.82 -19.20
N THR A 382 0.14 10.93 -18.82
CA THR A 382 -0.39 11.93 -19.75
C THR A 382 0.55 13.10 -19.98
N TRP A 383 1.70 13.11 -19.31
CA TRP A 383 2.68 14.19 -19.32
C TRP A 383 2.00 15.55 -19.08
N ASN A 384 1.32 15.62 -17.91
CA ASN A 384 0.51 16.76 -17.47
C ASN A 384 -0.50 17.22 -18.54
N THR A 385 -1.28 16.28 -19.09
CA THR A 385 -2.32 16.43 -20.11
C THR A 385 -1.86 16.70 -21.55
N THR A 386 -0.55 16.80 -21.81
CA THR A 386 -0.05 17.02 -23.17
C THR A 386 -0.23 15.77 -24.07
N LYS A 387 -0.41 14.60 -23.48
CA LYS A 387 -0.61 13.31 -24.15
C LYS A 387 -1.75 12.54 -23.45
N PRO A 388 -3.02 12.95 -23.61
CA PRO A 388 -4.13 12.27 -22.95
C PRO A 388 -4.19 10.79 -23.29
N LEU A 389 -4.59 9.95 -22.34
CA LEU A 389 -4.88 8.54 -22.56
C LEU A 389 -6.21 8.42 -23.32
N THR A 390 -6.27 7.47 -24.26
CA THR A 390 -7.52 7.09 -24.94
C THR A 390 -7.94 5.72 -24.40
N LEU A 391 -9.13 5.65 -23.79
CA LEU A 391 -9.74 4.43 -23.30
C LEU A 391 -10.36 3.62 -24.43
N ALA A 392 -10.62 2.34 -24.20
CA ALA A 392 -11.17 1.42 -25.23
C ALA A 392 -12.55 1.88 -25.76
N ASN A 393 -13.33 2.60 -24.96
CA ASN A 393 -14.60 3.18 -25.38
C ASN A 393 -14.46 4.50 -26.18
N GLY A 394 -13.25 4.97 -26.43
CA GLY A 394 -12.94 6.21 -27.16
C GLY A 394 -12.90 7.48 -26.31
N GLU A 395 -13.21 7.40 -25.01
CA GLU A 395 -13.05 8.53 -24.11
C GLU A 395 -11.58 8.84 -23.84
N THR A 396 -11.28 10.09 -23.49
CA THR A 396 -9.92 10.50 -23.17
C THR A 396 -9.79 10.92 -21.70
N ARG A 397 -8.60 10.67 -21.12
CA ARG A 397 -8.28 11.10 -19.76
C ARG A 397 -6.93 11.83 -19.74
N GLY A 398 -6.96 13.08 -19.30
CA GLY A 398 -5.77 13.78 -18.83
C GLY A 398 -5.57 13.56 -17.33
N PHE A 399 -6.67 13.62 -16.58
CA PHE A 399 -6.82 13.30 -15.16
C PHE A 399 -8.14 12.58 -14.94
N LEU A 400 -8.39 12.07 -13.72
CA LEU A 400 -9.61 11.35 -13.38
C LEU A 400 -10.85 12.24 -13.44
N GLN A 401 -11.94 11.67 -13.95
CA GLN A 401 -13.27 12.29 -14.00
C GLN A 401 -14.20 11.70 -12.94
N ASP A 402 -15.29 12.41 -12.66
CA ASP A 402 -16.31 11.91 -11.74
C ASP A 402 -16.96 10.64 -12.31
N GLY A 403 -17.15 9.64 -11.47
CA GLY A 403 -17.63 8.32 -11.85
C GLY A 403 -16.53 7.34 -12.29
N ASP A 404 -15.30 7.78 -12.57
CA ASP A 404 -14.22 6.86 -12.85
C ASP A 404 -13.95 5.96 -11.64
N THR A 405 -13.78 4.67 -11.90
CA THR A 405 -13.31 3.70 -10.89
C THR A 405 -11.88 3.31 -11.20
N LEU A 406 -11.01 3.50 -10.23
CA LEU A 406 -9.61 3.11 -10.31
C LEU A 406 -9.37 1.81 -9.54
N ILE A 407 -8.57 0.91 -10.13
CA ILE A 407 -8.27 -0.40 -9.57
C ILE A 407 -6.78 -0.64 -9.62
N MET A 408 -6.15 -0.77 -8.46
CA MET A 408 -4.74 -1.15 -8.34
C MET A 408 -4.64 -2.59 -7.92
N LYS A 409 -3.72 -3.34 -8.52
CA LYS A 409 -3.44 -4.74 -8.21
C LYS A 409 -1.94 -4.96 -8.07
N GLY A 410 -1.58 -5.94 -7.24
CA GLY A 410 -0.19 -6.32 -7.04
C GLY A 410 -0.05 -7.79 -6.72
N HIS A 411 0.98 -8.44 -7.28
CA HIS A 411 1.31 -9.83 -6.97
C HIS A 411 2.76 -10.16 -7.25
N CYS A 412 3.25 -11.14 -6.52
CA CYS A 412 4.49 -11.84 -6.79
C CYS A 412 4.18 -13.20 -7.41
N GLU A 413 5.02 -13.66 -8.35
CA GLU A 413 4.90 -15.00 -8.93
C GLU A 413 6.28 -15.58 -9.23
N LYS A 414 6.53 -16.80 -8.71
CA LYS A 414 7.78 -17.51 -8.92
C LYS A 414 7.57 -19.03 -8.74
N ASN A 415 8.06 -19.85 -9.66
CA ASN A 415 8.01 -21.31 -9.58
C ASN A 415 6.58 -21.87 -9.38
N GLY A 416 5.56 -21.22 -9.94
CA GLY A 416 4.15 -21.61 -9.79
C GLY A 416 3.55 -21.29 -8.42
N ILE A 417 4.23 -20.47 -7.60
CA ILE A 417 3.72 -19.90 -6.35
C ILE A 417 3.32 -18.46 -6.64
N ARG A 418 2.07 -18.11 -6.29
CA ARG A 418 1.54 -16.75 -6.37
C ARG A 418 1.20 -16.24 -4.97
N VAL A 419 1.61 -14.98 -4.72
CA VAL A 419 1.31 -14.21 -3.50
C VAL A 419 0.83 -12.84 -3.96
N GLY A 420 -0.44 -12.51 -3.74
CA GLY A 420 -1.02 -11.26 -4.18
C GLY A 420 -1.59 -10.43 -3.04
N PHE A 421 -1.88 -9.17 -3.34
CA PHE A 421 -2.31 -8.16 -2.38
C PHE A 421 -3.83 -7.91 -2.42
N GLY A 422 -4.57 -8.63 -3.30
CA GLY A 422 -5.92 -8.23 -3.64
C GLY A 422 -5.92 -6.93 -4.46
N GLU A 423 -6.86 -6.05 -4.16
CA GLU A 423 -6.98 -4.81 -4.92
C GLU A 423 -7.27 -3.58 -4.05
N VAL A 424 -6.89 -2.41 -4.54
CA VAL A 424 -7.43 -1.12 -4.11
C VAL A 424 -8.37 -0.64 -5.21
N ARG A 425 -9.65 -0.58 -4.89
CA ARG A 425 -10.71 -0.17 -5.81
C ARG A 425 -11.49 1.00 -5.22
N ASN A 426 -11.55 2.11 -5.91
CA ASN A 426 -12.29 3.30 -5.46
C ASN A 426 -12.94 4.00 -6.64
N THR A 427 -14.15 4.52 -6.43
CA THR A 427 -14.86 5.34 -7.41
C THR A 427 -14.83 6.80 -6.99
N VAL A 428 -14.55 7.68 -7.96
CA VAL A 428 -14.54 9.12 -7.76
C VAL A 428 -15.99 9.65 -7.74
N LEU A 429 -16.37 10.31 -6.65
CA LEU A 429 -17.62 11.03 -6.55
C LEU A 429 -17.45 12.50 -6.89
N PRO A 430 -18.49 13.19 -7.39
CA PRO A 430 -18.48 14.63 -7.61
C PRO A 430 -18.09 15.41 -6.35
N ALA A 431 -17.48 16.58 -6.54
CA ALA A 431 -17.17 17.48 -5.45
C ALA A 431 -18.46 17.95 -4.75
N LEU A 432 -18.33 18.22 -3.45
CA LEU A 432 -19.41 18.84 -2.69
C LEU A 432 -19.65 20.26 -3.19
N ALA A 433 -20.90 20.68 -3.24
CA ALA A 433 -21.24 22.08 -3.49
C ALA A 433 -20.97 22.89 -2.21
N PHE A 434 -20.32 24.04 -2.39
CA PHE A 434 -20.12 25.01 -1.32
C PHE A 434 -20.87 26.28 -1.69
N ASP A 435 -21.75 26.72 -0.82
CA ASP A 435 -22.45 28.00 -0.94
C ASP A 435 -21.76 28.99 0.00
N PHE A 436 -20.71 29.65 -0.53
CA PHE A 436 -20.10 30.79 0.16
C PHE A 436 -20.88 32.02 -0.24
N ALA A 437 -21.61 32.63 0.70
CA ALA A 437 -22.15 33.96 0.49
C ALA A 437 -21.01 34.87 -0.01
N GLU A 438 -21.22 35.52 -1.15
CA GLU A 438 -20.31 36.60 -1.57
C GLU A 438 -20.29 37.63 -0.45
N THR A 439 -19.26 37.59 0.39
CA THR A 439 -18.99 38.69 1.31
C THR A 439 -18.67 39.88 0.42
N SER A 440 -19.62 40.81 0.31
CA SER A 440 -19.34 42.16 -0.18
C SER A 440 -18.02 42.62 0.45
N GLU A 441 -17.06 43.03 -0.37
CA GLU A 441 -15.78 43.60 0.12
C GLU A 441 -16.11 44.57 1.26
N PRO A 442 -15.48 44.45 2.41
CA PRO A 442 -15.58 45.52 3.40
C PRO A 442 -14.98 46.74 2.75
N ASP A 443 -15.80 47.80 2.61
CA ASP A 443 -15.33 49.15 2.27
C ASP A 443 -14.27 49.53 3.30
N TYR A 444 -13.01 49.32 2.97
CA TYR A 444 -11.90 49.96 3.67
C TYR A 444 -11.89 51.43 3.22
N GLU A 445 -12.74 52.25 3.84
CA GLU A 445 -12.48 53.67 3.87
C GLU A 445 -11.11 53.88 4.51
N ALA A 446 -10.21 54.46 3.73
CA ALA A 446 -8.87 54.85 4.19
C ALA A 446 -9.01 55.82 5.35
N VAL A 447 -8.48 55.46 6.54
CA VAL A 447 -8.22 56.40 7.63
C VAL A 447 -6.79 56.92 7.53
#